data_8c8489dac1309327a3a15c2487264b7f
#
_entry.id   8c8489dac1309327a3a15c2487264b7f
#
_cell.length_a   1.000
_cell.length_b   1.000
_cell.length_c   1.000
_cell.angle_alpha   90.00
_cell.angle_beta   90.00
_cell.angle_gamma   90.00
#
_symmetry.space_group_name_H-M   'P 1'
#
loop_
_entity.id
_entity.type
_entity.pdbx_description
1 polymer ?
#
loop_
_entity_poly.entity_id
_entity_poly.type
_entity_poly.pdbx_seq_one_letter_code
_entity_poly.pdbx_strand_id
1 'polypeptide(L)'
;MVKKVKSEAPAKPKEKLITSKHPLSQPAPKNFNFGNDVRPRIVKSRFVKFPRYVQLQRQKRILMKRLKCPPALAQFFDPLDKDTCKKVYKVLESYVPETRKQKKERLRNEAKEEEKKDKKGKKDKKDGNKPVSLKCGLNHVTYLVEQKRAKLVLIAADVDPIETVVFLPSLCKTMDVPYAIVPSKAKLGELAHKKTCTCLALTDFKENSAELENLCKNFREKFQGPPLHSRKPERGFKAIQKEKKKNEEEEKEEERETIKHETLNSRK
;
A
#
# COMPACT_ATOMS: atom_id res chain seq x y z
N MET A 1 27.45 -5.97 -48.70
CA MET A 1 27.93 -7.24 -48.07
C MET A 1 28.67 -6.90 -46.78
N VAL A 2 28.02 -7.04 -45.65
CA VAL A 2 28.65 -6.81 -44.33
C VAL A 2 29.00 -8.17 -43.75
N LYS A 3 30.32 -8.43 -43.61
CA LYS A 3 30.83 -9.67 -43.03
C LYS A 3 30.51 -9.71 -41.54
N LYS A 4 29.68 -10.67 -41.11
CA LYS A 4 29.48 -11.03 -39.70
C LYS A 4 30.80 -11.51 -39.12
N VAL A 5 31.40 -10.74 -38.22
CA VAL A 5 32.50 -11.16 -37.36
C VAL A 5 31.95 -12.14 -36.34
N LYS A 6 32.31 -13.40 -36.42
CA LYS A 6 32.06 -14.39 -35.37
C LYS A 6 32.93 -14.01 -34.16
N SER A 7 32.31 -13.62 -33.05
CA SER A 7 32.99 -13.51 -31.75
C SER A 7 33.40 -14.93 -31.30
N GLU A 8 34.68 -15.23 -31.35
CA GLU A 8 35.24 -16.43 -30.73
C GLU A 8 35.08 -16.32 -29.20
N ALA A 9 34.44 -17.31 -28.60
CA ALA A 9 34.40 -17.44 -27.17
C ALA A 9 35.79 -17.52 -26.56
N PRO A 10 36.09 -16.89 -25.42
CA PRO A 10 37.42 -16.94 -24.81
C PRO A 10 37.78 -18.39 -24.51
N ALA A 11 38.91 -18.81 -25.06
CA ALA A 11 39.46 -20.14 -24.87
C ALA A 11 39.66 -20.39 -23.36
N LYS A 12 39.08 -21.47 -22.84
CA LYS A 12 39.33 -21.90 -21.47
C LYS A 12 40.82 -22.01 -21.23
N PRO A 13 41.37 -21.47 -20.12
CA PRO A 13 42.79 -21.58 -19.82
C PRO A 13 43.15 -23.07 -19.78
N LYS A 14 44.03 -23.47 -20.68
CA LYS A 14 44.58 -24.83 -20.66
C LYS A 14 45.29 -25.00 -19.33
N GLU A 15 44.78 -25.86 -18.46
CA GLU A 15 45.47 -26.29 -17.26
C GLU A 15 46.86 -26.74 -17.67
N LYS A 16 47.88 -25.98 -17.26
CA LYS A 16 49.27 -26.38 -17.41
C LYS A 16 49.45 -27.64 -16.54
N LEU A 17 49.40 -28.80 -17.16
CA LEU A 17 49.88 -30.03 -16.55
C LEU A 17 51.28 -29.76 -16.04
N ILE A 18 51.43 -29.69 -14.70
CA ILE A 18 52.73 -29.64 -14.04
C ILE A 18 53.38 -31.01 -14.29
N THR A 19 54.03 -31.15 -15.43
CA THR A 19 54.86 -32.30 -15.67
C THR A 19 56.04 -32.20 -14.71
N SER A 20 56.11 -33.11 -13.75
CA SER A 20 57.23 -33.18 -12.81
C SER A 20 58.50 -33.33 -13.63
N LYS A 21 59.45 -32.44 -13.41
CA LYS A 21 60.74 -32.41 -14.10
C LYS A 21 61.64 -33.61 -13.79
N HIS A 22 61.18 -34.50 -12.91
CA HIS A 22 61.94 -35.65 -12.44
C HIS A 22 61.32 -36.96 -12.97
N PRO A 23 62.05 -37.80 -13.68
CA PRO A 23 61.53 -39.04 -14.33
C PRO A 23 60.99 -40.06 -13.26
N LEU A 24 61.40 -39.95 -12.01
CA LEU A 24 60.98 -40.82 -10.90
C LEU A 24 59.77 -40.26 -10.16
N SER A 25 59.33 -39.06 -10.46
CA SER A 25 58.19 -38.40 -9.79
C SER A 25 56.95 -38.52 -10.65
N GLN A 26 56.21 -39.62 -10.55
CA GLN A 26 54.91 -39.76 -11.16
C GLN A 26 53.82 -39.28 -10.20
N PRO A 27 52.85 -38.47 -10.64
CA PRO A 27 51.75 -38.08 -9.78
C PRO A 27 50.89 -39.29 -9.50
N ALA A 28 50.82 -39.70 -8.23
CA ALA A 28 49.90 -40.76 -7.79
C ALA A 28 48.43 -40.31 -7.94
N PRO A 29 47.54 -41.17 -8.41
CA PRO A 29 46.13 -40.91 -8.46
C PRO A 29 45.59 -40.60 -7.04
N LYS A 30 44.89 -39.49 -6.84
CA LYS A 30 44.32 -39.13 -5.56
C LYS A 30 43.22 -40.11 -5.15
N ASN A 31 43.38 -40.71 -3.97
CA ASN A 31 42.42 -41.63 -3.42
C ASN A 31 41.81 -41.08 -2.12
N PHE A 32 40.54 -40.73 -2.15
CA PHE A 32 39.81 -40.11 -1.02
C PHE A 32 39.00 -41.13 -0.20
N ASN A 33 39.27 -42.40 -0.29
CA ASN A 33 38.65 -43.41 0.53
C ASN A 33 39.14 -43.33 1.99
N PHE A 34 38.55 -44.12 2.86
CA PHE A 34 38.89 -44.15 4.27
C PHE A 34 40.38 -44.49 4.48
N GLY A 35 41.10 -43.70 5.28
CA GLY A 35 42.51 -43.90 5.58
C GLY A 35 43.52 -43.39 4.52
N ASN A 36 43.01 -42.79 3.42
CA ASN A 36 43.86 -42.30 2.33
C ASN A 36 43.93 -40.73 2.33
N ASP A 37 44.09 -40.14 1.15
CA ASP A 37 44.32 -38.69 0.99
C ASP A 37 43.25 -37.84 1.61
N VAL A 38 43.67 -36.73 2.17
CA VAL A 38 42.74 -35.71 2.73
C VAL A 38 42.13 -34.89 1.57
N ARG A 39 40.81 -34.81 1.59
CA ARG A 39 40.08 -33.98 0.60
C ARG A 39 40.50 -32.51 0.68
N PRO A 40 40.64 -31.83 -0.47
CA PRO A 40 40.96 -30.41 -0.47
C PRO A 40 39.87 -29.62 0.27
N ARG A 41 40.26 -28.46 0.83
CA ARG A 41 39.33 -27.57 1.48
C ARG A 41 38.28 -27.10 0.49
N ILE A 42 37.05 -27.52 0.69
CA ILE A 42 35.90 -27.11 -0.12
C ILE A 42 35.07 -26.13 0.71
N VAL A 43 34.52 -25.10 0.09
CA VAL A 43 33.57 -24.20 0.73
C VAL A 43 32.34 -25.00 1.09
N LYS A 44 32.16 -25.28 2.39
CA LYS A 44 31.04 -26.09 2.91
C LYS A 44 29.80 -25.26 3.25
N SER A 45 29.75 -23.99 2.86
CA SER A 45 28.62 -23.09 3.17
C SER A 45 27.26 -23.64 2.74
N ARG A 46 27.22 -24.43 1.67
CA ARG A 46 25.99 -25.09 1.21
C ARG A 46 25.47 -26.15 2.19
N PHE A 47 26.36 -26.78 2.95
CA PHE A 47 26.02 -27.89 3.86
C PHE A 47 25.93 -27.43 5.32
N VAL A 48 26.14 -26.14 5.61
CA VAL A 48 26.05 -25.61 6.96
C VAL A 48 24.59 -25.51 7.36
N LYS A 49 24.26 -26.07 8.55
CA LYS A 49 22.96 -25.91 9.17
C LYS A 49 22.87 -24.50 9.78
N PHE A 50 22.04 -23.64 9.18
CA PHE A 50 21.85 -22.30 9.69
C PHE A 50 21.13 -22.29 11.04
N PRO A 51 21.46 -21.36 11.94
CA PRO A 51 20.71 -21.12 13.17
C PRO A 51 19.23 -20.87 12.87
N ARG A 52 18.35 -21.23 13.81
CA ARG A 52 16.90 -21.15 13.63
C ARG A 52 16.41 -19.76 13.22
N TYR A 53 16.95 -18.71 13.80
CA TYR A 53 16.58 -17.33 13.47
C TYR A 53 16.90 -16.95 12.01
N VAL A 54 18.04 -17.43 11.48
CA VAL A 54 18.41 -17.18 10.07
C VAL A 54 17.45 -17.90 9.13
N GLN A 55 17.08 -19.15 9.45
CA GLN A 55 16.09 -19.89 8.68
C GLN A 55 14.75 -19.17 8.64
N LEU A 56 14.27 -18.66 9.78
CA LEU A 56 13.01 -17.92 9.87
C LEU A 56 13.05 -16.62 9.08
N GLN A 57 14.14 -15.87 9.16
CA GLN A 57 14.30 -14.62 8.39
C GLN A 57 14.27 -14.90 6.89
N ARG A 58 14.94 -15.93 6.43
CA ARG A 58 14.95 -16.33 5.02
C ARG A 58 13.57 -16.81 4.57
N GLN A 59 12.90 -17.64 5.36
CA GLN A 59 11.55 -18.11 5.09
C GLN A 59 10.56 -16.95 5.01
N LYS A 60 10.60 -15.99 5.94
CA LYS A 60 9.79 -14.76 5.90
C LYS A 60 9.99 -14.00 4.59
N ARG A 61 11.25 -13.79 4.18
CA ARG A 61 11.57 -13.08 2.93
C ARG A 61 11.02 -13.81 1.71
N ILE A 62 11.13 -15.13 1.67
CA ILE A 62 10.62 -15.96 0.56
C ILE A 62 9.09 -15.92 0.54
N LEU A 63 8.43 -16.06 1.69
CA LEU A 63 6.98 -16.01 1.81
C LEU A 63 6.43 -14.64 1.35
N MET A 64 7.04 -13.55 1.78
CA MET A 64 6.66 -12.20 1.35
C MET A 64 6.74 -11.99 -0.17
N LYS A 65 7.68 -12.67 -0.84
CA LYS A 65 7.80 -12.64 -2.31
C LYS A 65 6.80 -13.54 -3.03
N ARG A 66 6.34 -14.61 -2.39
CA ARG A 66 5.48 -15.63 -3.02
C ARG A 66 4.01 -15.45 -2.71
N LEU A 67 3.69 -14.93 -1.52
CA LEU A 67 2.31 -14.66 -1.16
C LEU A 67 1.76 -13.50 -1.99
N LYS A 68 0.54 -13.68 -2.44
CA LYS A 68 -0.23 -12.62 -3.12
C LYS A 68 -0.96 -11.80 -2.06
N CYS A 69 -0.95 -10.48 -2.20
CA CYS A 69 -1.74 -9.62 -1.35
C CYS A 69 -3.19 -9.58 -1.83
N PRO A 70 -4.19 -9.86 -0.97
CA PRO A 70 -5.59 -9.71 -1.34
C PRO A 70 -5.89 -8.24 -1.71
N PRO A 71 -6.80 -7.96 -2.65
CA PRO A 71 -7.16 -6.59 -3.03
C PRO A 71 -7.64 -5.73 -1.86
N ALA A 72 -8.30 -6.33 -0.88
CA ALA A 72 -8.76 -5.65 0.33
C ALA A 72 -7.61 -5.10 1.18
N LEU A 73 -6.46 -5.78 1.23
CA LEU A 73 -5.26 -5.32 1.92
C LEU A 73 -4.39 -4.44 1.03
N ALA A 74 -4.33 -4.72 -0.28
CA ALA A 74 -3.47 -4.01 -1.21
C ALA A 74 -3.76 -2.51 -1.24
N GLN A 75 -5.01 -2.09 -1.09
CA GLN A 75 -5.41 -0.68 -1.06
C GLN A 75 -4.77 0.12 0.09
N PHE A 76 -4.39 -0.53 1.20
CA PHE A 76 -3.72 0.14 2.33
C PHE A 76 -2.24 0.42 2.09
N PHE A 77 -1.63 -0.19 1.07
CA PHE A 77 -0.26 0.10 0.65
C PHE A 77 -0.16 1.35 -0.25
N ASP A 78 -1.29 1.82 -0.79
CA ASP A 78 -1.37 3.03 -1.60
C ASP A 78 -2.29 4.09 -0.95
N PRO A 79 -1.87 4.70 0.17
CA PRO A 79 -2.62 5.76 0.83
C PRO A 79 -2.60 7.06 0.01
N LEU A 80 -3.22 8.09 0.52
CA LEU A 80 -3.15 9.44 -0.05
C LEU A 80 -1.73 9.98 -0.01
N ASP A 81 -1.38 10.76 -1.04
CA ASP A 81 -0.11 11.48 -1.14
C ASP A 81 0.02 12.52 -0.01
N LYS A 82 1.27 12.81 0.39
CA LYS A 82 1.57 13.72 1.50
C LYS A 82 0.96 15.12 1.33
N ASP A 83 0.95 15.64 0.10
CA ASP A 83 0.44 16.99 -0.17
C ASP A 83 -1.09 17.04 -0.17
N THR A 84 -1.74 16.01 -0.71
CA THR A 84 -3.18 15.84 -0.61
C THR A 84 -3.61 15.65 0.85
N CYS A 85 -2.86 14.88 1.64
CA CYS A 85 -3.10 14.74 3.07
C CYS A 85 -3.03 16.07 3.82
N LYS A 86 -2.04 16.91 3.54
CA LYS A 86 -1.91 18.25 4.17
C LYS A 86 -3.14 19.11 3.87
N LYS A 87 -3.61 19.12 2.60
CA LYS A 87 -4.83 19.83 2.21
C LYS A 87 -6.04 19.32 2.98
N VAL A 88 -6.22 18.00 3.05
CA VAL A 88 -7.32 17.37 3.81
C VAL A 88 -7.26 17.75 5.28
N TYR A 89 -6.11 17.67 5.92
CA TYR A 89 -5.97 18.04 7.34
C TYR A 89 -6.29 19.49 7.59
N LYS A 90 -5.79 20.40 6.75
CA LYS A 90 -6.08 21.85 6.87
C LYS A 90 -7.57 22.15 6.80
N VAL A 91 -8.29 21.53 5.87
CA VAL A 91 -9.73 21.69 5.75
C VAL A 91 -10.47 21.11 6.97
N LEU A 92 -10.02 19.95 7.47
CA LEU A 92 -10.63 19.28 8.63
C LEU A 92 -10.32 19.95 9.97
N GLU A 93 -9.32 20.81 10.08
CA GLU A 93 -9.05 21.61 11.27
C GLU A 93 -10.26 22.45 11.70
N SER A 94 -11.07 22.90 10.75
CA SER A 94 -12.31 23.64 11.04
C SER A 94 -13.41 22.78 11.67
N TYR A 95 -13.31 21.44 11.57
CA TYR A 95 -14.26 20.45 12.10
C TYR A 95 -13.75 19.73 13.34
N VAL A 96 -12.66 20.17 13.90
CA VAL A 96 -12.10 19.58 15.13
C VAL A 96 -13.14 19.69 16.26
N PRO A 97 -13.36 18.60 17.01
CA PRO A 97 -14.31 18.63 18.13
C PRO A 97 -13.84 19.58 19.22
N GLU A 98 -14.80 20.21 19.89
CA GLU A 98 -14.53 21.10 21.02
C GLU A 98 -13.77 20.39 22.13
N THR A 99 -12.82 21.08 22.75
CA THR A 99 -12.16 20.62 23.97
C THR A 99 -13.18 20.62 25.14
N ARG A 100 -12.86 19.84 26.17
CA ARG A 100 -13.71 19.75 27.36
C ARG A 100 -13.97 21.13 28.02
N LYS A 101 -12.97 22.02 27.96
CA LYS A 101 -13.08 23.40 28.49
C LYS A 101 -14.03 24.23 27.62
N GLN A 102 -13.84 24.27 26.33
CA GLN A 102 -14.68 24.99 25.39
C GLN A 102 -16.15 24.54 25.44
N LYS A 103 -16.37 23.21 25.50
CA LYS A 103 -17.74 22.67 25.67
C LYS A 103 -18.41 23.18 26.97
N LYS A 104 -17.67 23.21 28.08
CA LYS A 104 -18.18 23.69 29.35
C LYS A 104 -18.53 25.19 29.29
N GLU A 105 -17.70 25.98 28.65
CA GLU A 105 -17.93 27.42 28.45
C GLU A 105 -19.11 27.68 27.52
N ARG A 106 -19.22 26.95 26.41
CA ARG A 106 -20.38 27.05 25.52
C ARG A 106 -21.69 26.75 26.24
N LEU A 107 -21.76 25.61 26.93
CA LEU A 107 -22.98 25.25 27.69
C LEU A 107 -23.31 26.27 28.78
N ARG A 108 -22.29 26.84 29.45
CA ARG A 108 -22.49 27.88 30.45
C ARG A 108 -23.03 29.20 29.85
N ASN A 109 -22.54 29.54 28.66
CA ASN A 109 -23.01 30.74 27.94
C ASN A 109 -24.42 30.54 27.38
N GLU A 110 -24.73 29.35 26.84
CA GLU A 110 -26.05 28.97 26.37
C GLU A 110 -27.08 29.05 27.53
N ALA A 111 -26.74 28.48 28.69
CA ALA A 111 -27.62 28.55 29.87
C ALA A 111 -27.90 30.01 30.32
N LYS A 112 -26.87 30.87 30.31
CA LYS A 112 -27.02 32.29 30.62
C LYS A 112 -27.91 33.05 29.60
N GLU A 113 -27.84 32.67 28.33
CA GLU A 113 -28.66 33.23 27.26
C GLU A 113 -30.12 32.76 27.37
N GLU A 114 -30.35 31.51 27.78
CA GLU A 114 -31.65 30.93 28.01
C GLU A 114 -32.33 31.62 29.21
N GLU A 115 -31.63 31.81 30.34
CA GLU A 115 -32.13 32.57 31.49
C GLU A 115 -32.53 34.02 31.13
N LYS A 116 -31.79 34.65 30.22
CA LYS A 116 -32.12 36.02 29.73
C LYS A 116 -33.34 36.02 28.79
N LYS A 117 -33.58 34.93 28.05
CA LYS A 117 -34.72 34.77 27.14
C LYS A 117 -36.01 34.40 27.87
N ASP A 118 -35.92 33.56 28.87
CA ASP A 118 -37.07 33.22 29.74
C ASP A 118 -37.61 34.47 30.47
N LYS A 119 -36.71 35.38 30.88
CA LYS A 119 -37.09 36.67 31.42
C LYS A 119 -37.79 37.61 30.40
N LYS A 120 -37.64 37.34 29.09
CA LYS A 120 -38.28 38.11 27.99
C LYS A 120 -39.49 37.41 27.38
N GLY A 121 -40.00 36.32 27.98
CA GLY A 121 -41.26 35.66 27.60
C GLY A 121 -41.27 34.96 26.23
N LYS A 122 -40.11 34.78 25.54
CA LYS A 122 -40.01 34.10 24.27
C LYS A 122 -39.52 32.65 24.48
N LYS A 123 -40.43 31.71 24.46
CA LYS A 123 -40.19 30.26 24.46
C LYS A 123 -39.92 29.77 23.01
N ASP A 124 -38.91 30.24 22.37
CA ASP A 124 -38.41 29.57 21.17
C ASP A 124 -37.51 28.38 21.60
N LYS A 125 -38.06 27.17 21.50
CA LYS A 125 -37.24 25.96 21.61
C LYS A 125 -36.15 26.04 20.53
N LYS A 126 -34.96 26.48 20.92
CA LYS A 126 -33.78 26.24 20.07
C LYS A 126 -33.57 24.74 20.04
N ASP A 127 -33.86 24.12 18.91
CA ASP A 127 -33.23 22.84 18.58
C ASP A 127 -31.75 23.04 18.78
N GLY A 128 -31.21 22.43 19.83
CA GLY A 128 -29.83 22.55 20.22
C GLY A 128 -28.92 21.95 19.11
N ASN A 129 -28.71 22.75 18.07
CA ASN A 129 -27.90 22.37 16.90
C ASN A 129 -26.49 22.16 17.39
N LYS A 130 -26.17 20.89 17.65
CA LYS A 130 -24.83 20.48 18.03
C LYS A 130 -23.85 20.91 16.92
N PRO A 131 -22.72 21.50 17.27
CA PRO A 131 -21.75 21.92 16.26
C PRO A 131 -21.28 20.71 15.43
N VAL A 132 -21.25 20.91 14.12
CA VAL A 132 -20.75 19.89 13.19
C VAL A 132 -19.28 19.63 13.50
N SER A 133 -18.96 18.42 13.87
CA SER A 133 -17.61 18.03 14.30
C SER A 133 -17.27 16.62 13.84
N LEU A 134 -15.97 16.35 13.73
CA LEU A 134 -15.45 15.03 13.43
C LEU A 134 -15.90 14.00 14.47
N LYS A 135 -16.35 12.85 14.00
CA LYS A 135 -16.70 11.69 14.82
C LYS A 135 -15.58 10.67 14.74
N CYS A 136 -15.18 10.13 15.87
CA CYS A 136 -14.08 9.17 15.96
C CYS A 136 -14.52 7.89 16.68
N GLY A 137 -13.82 6.81 16.41
CA GLY A 137 -14.03 5.49 17.00
C GLY A 137 -14.69 4.53 16.01
N LEU A 138 -14.11 3.33 15.90
CA LEU A 138 -14.48 2.33 14.92
C LEU A 138 -15.98 2.03 14.92
N ASN A 139 -16.52 1.60 16.04
CA ASN A 139 -17.94 1.22 16.16
C ASN A 139 -18.89 2.38 15.81
N HIS A 140 -18.54 3.61 16.23
CA HIS A 140 -19.35 4.77 15.92
C HIS A 140 -19.30 5.11 14.42
N VAL A 141 -18.10 5.09 13.82
CA VAL A 141 -17.95 5.36 12.38
C VAL A 141 -18.68 4.30 11.55
N THR A 142 -18.55 3.03 11.91
CA THR A 142 -19.28 1.93 11.26
C THR A 142 -20.79 2.18 11.29
N TYR A 143 -21.34 2.48 12.45
CA TYR A 143 -22.76 2.80 12.60
C TYR A 143 -23.18 3.99 11.72
N LEU A 144 -22.39 5.07 11.69
CA LEU A 144 -22.70 6.23 10.86
C LEU A 144 -22.68 5.92 9.35
N VAL A 145 -21.80 5.02 8.92
CA VAL A 145 -21.72 4.58 7.52
C VAL A 145 -22.92 3.69 7.17
N GLU A 146 -23.28 2.74 8.02
CA GLU A 146 -24.45 1.87 7.86
C GLU A 146 -25.75 2.67 7.75
N GLN A 147 -25.89 3.73 8.54
CA GLN A 147 -27.05 4.63 8.51
C GLN A 147 -26.97 5.68 7.38
N LYS A 148 -25.94 5.64 6.52
CA LYS A 148 -25.69 6.64 5.46
C LYS A 148 -25.61 8.09 5.96
N ARG A 149 -25.28 8.28 7.24
CA ARG A 149 -25.14 9.60 7.87
C ARG A 149 -23.74 10.17 7.71
N ALA A 150 -22.76 9.35 7.35
CA ALA A 150 -21.39 9.79 7.09
C ALA A 150 -21.28 10.35 5.67
N LYS A 151 -20.80 11.59 5.51
CA LYS A 151 -20.51 12.23 4.22
C LYS A 151 -19.06 12.03 3.77
N LEU A 152 -18.16 11.75 4.70
CA LEU A 152 -16.75 11.48 4.44
C LEU A 152 -16.18 10.59 5.53
N VAL A 153 -15.39 9.59 5.15
CA VAL A 153 -14.66 8.70 6.08
C VAL A 153 -13.18 8.71 5.78
N LEU A 154 -12.36 8.88 6.81
CA LEU A 154 -10.91 8.75 6.74
C LEU A 154 -10.46 7.53 7.53
N ILE A 155 -9.60 6.72 6.94
CA ILE A 155 -9.13 5.45 7.51
C ILE A 155 -7.60 5.50 7.55
N ALA A 156 -6.99 5.14 8.67
CA ALA A 156 -5.53 5.06 8.77
C ALA A 156 -4.99 3.78 8.13
N ALA A 157 -3.85 3.89 7.44
CA ALA A 157 -3.17 2.74 6.83
C ALA A 157 -2.26 1.99 7.82
N ASP A 158 -1.75 2.68 8.84
CA ASP A 158 -0.78 2.16 9.83
C ASP A 158 -1.43 1.53 11.07
N VAL A 159 -2.63 0.99 10.92
CA VAL A 159 -3.35 0.33 12.02
C VAL A 159 -2.80 -1.07 12.25
N ASP A 160 -2.54 -1.42 13.52
CA ASP A 160 -2.12 -2.74 13.94
C ASP A 160 -3.03 -3.21 15.10
N PRO A 161 -3.78 -4.31 14.93
CA PRO A 161 -3.92 -5.15 13.74
C PRO A 161 -4.80 -4.53 12.63
N ILE A 162 -4.44 -4.79 11.37
CA ILE A 162 -5.12 -4.20 10.20
C ILE A 162 -6.53 -4.76 9.99
N GLU A 163 -6.79 -5.96 10.47
CA GLU A 163 -8.08 -6.66 10.40
C GLU A 163 -9.22 -5.81 10.99
N THR A 164 -8.90 -4.94 11.94
CA THR A 164 -9.89 -4.06 12.57
C THR A 164 -10.49 -3.03 11.62
N VAL A 165 -9.79 -2.65 10.57
CA VAL A 165 -10.22 -1.59 9.63
C VAL A 165 -10.37 -2.07 8.19
N VAL A 166 -9.96 -3.30 7.87
CA VAL A 166 -9.93 -3.83 6.50
C VAL A 166 -11.31 -3.91 5.84
N PHE A 167 -12.37 -4.03 6.62
CA PHE A 167 -13.76 -4.09 6.13
C PHE A 167 -14.34 -2.71 5.81
N LEU A 168 -13.85 -1.63 6.43
CA LEU A 168 -14.41 -0.28 6.28
C LEU A 168 -14.45 0.21 4.83
N PRO A 169 -13.40 0.06 4.01
CA PRO A 169 -13.44 0.45 2.61
C PRO A 169 -14.56 -0.25 1.82
N SER A 170 -14.77 -1.55 2.05
CA SER A 170 -15.85 -2.30 1.43
C SER A 170 -17.22 -1.81 1.87
N LEU A 171 -17.39 -1.55 3.17
CA LEU A 171 -18.63 -1.01 3.73
C LEU A 171 -18.94 0.37 3.16
N CYS A 172 -17.97 1.29 3.15
CA CYS A 172 -18.12 2.62 2.57
C CYS A 172 -18.51 2.56 1.09
N LYS A 173 -17.91 1.62 0.34
CA LYS A 173 -18.21 1.42 -1.07
C LYS A 173 -19.64 0.90 -1.28
N THR A 174 -20.09 -0.05 -0.48
CA THR A 174 -21.45 -0.60 -0.55
C THR A 174 -22.52 0.46 -0.22
N MET A 175 -22.22 1.36 0.72
CA MET A 175 -23.10 2.43 1.15
C MET A 175 -22.97 3.73 0.34
N ASP A 176 -22.07 3.74 -0.67
CA ASP A 176 -21.74 4.91 -1.51
C ASP A 176 -21.24 6.13 -0.71
N VAL A 177 -20.54 5.89 0.38
CA VAL A 177 -19.90 6.93 1.19
C VAL A 177 -18.47 7.14 0.71
N PRO A 178 -18.05 8.38 0.36
CA PRO A 178 -16.67 8.65 -0.03
C PRO A 178 -15.72 8.39 1.14
N TYR A 179 -14.62 7.71 0.86
CA TYR A 179 -13.60 7.42 1.85
C TYR A 179 -12.20 7.66 1.30
N ALA A 180 -11.25 7.87 2.21
CA ALA A 180 -9.85 7.99 1.86
C ALA A 180 -8.96 7.28 2.88
N ILE A 181 -7.89 6.66 2.38
CA ILE A 181 -6.89 5.99 3.20
C ILE A 181 -5.73 6.95 3.43
N VAL A 182 -5.43 7.21 4.70
CA VAL A 182 -4.42 8.18 5.17
C VAL A 182 -3.23 7.42 5.76
N PRO A 183 -1.98 7.85 5.53
CA PRO A 183 -0.80 7.10 5.97
C PRO A 183 -0.63 7.01 7.49
N SER A 184 -1.15 7.96 8.29
CA SER A 184 -0.83 8.04 9.73
C SER A 184 -2.06 8.10 10.64
N LYS A 185 -2.15 7.15 11.58
CA LYS A 185 -3.13 7.15 12.69
C LYS A 185 -2.89 8.27 13.71
N ALA A 186 -1.64 8.70 13.87
CA ALA A 186 -1.29 9.77 14.82
C ALA A 186 -1.86 11.11 14.35
N LYS A 187 -1.77 11.42 13.04
CA LYS A 187 -2.34 12.65 12.47
C LYS A 187 -3.85 12.69 12.56
N LEU A 188 -4.52 11.56 12.37
CA LEU A 188 -5.97 11.45 12.64
C LEU A 188 -6.29 11.64 14.13
N GLY A 189 -5.40 11.18 15.01
CA GLY A 189 -5.52 11.38 16.45
C GLY A 189 -5.45 12.85 16.85
N GLU A 190 -4.53 13.62 16.28
CA GLU A 190 -4.41 15.07 16.52
C GLU A 190 -5.73 15.79 16.23
N LEU A 191 -6.37 15.51 15.10
CA LEU A 191 -7.69 16.08 14.76
C LEU A 191 -8.81 15.69 15.70
N ALA A 192 -8.71 14.55 16.36
CA ALA A 192 -9.73 14.07 17.31
C ALA A 192 -9.40 14.37 18.79
N HIS A 193 -8.35 15.12 19.06
CA HIS A 193 -7.78 15.32 20.41
C HIS A 193 -7.47 14.01 21.13
N LYS A 194 -6.96 13.02 20.40
CA LYS A 194 -6.57 11.71 20.91
C LYS A 194 -5.14 11.41 20.52
N LYS A 195 -4.49 10.49 21.23
CA LYS A 195 -3.13 10.04 20.92
C LYS A 195 -3.05 9.43 19.51
N THR A 196 -4.00 8.58 19.18
CA THR A 196 -4.13 7.93 17.86
C THR A 196 -5.59 7.71 17.53
N CYS A 197 -5.93 7.66 16.24
CA CYS A 197 -7.28 7.33 15.78
C CYS A 197 -7.19 6.46 14.53
N THR A 198 -7.94 5.35 14.50
CA THR A 198 -7.97 4.42 13.38
C THR A 198 -8.83 4.92 12.22
N CYS A 199 -9.95 5.56 12.54
CA CYS A 199 -10.85 6.12 11.55
C CYS A 199 -11.59 7.35 12.10
N LEU A 200 -11.93 8.26 11.20
CA LEU A 200 -12.73 9.45 11.43
C LEU A 200 -13.87 9.52 10.44
N ALA A 201 -15.02 10.04 10.87
CA ALA A 201 -16.15 10.34 9.99
C ALA A 201 -16.61 11.78 10.16
N LEU A 202 -17.04 12.38 9.06
CA LEU A 202 -17.73 13.66 9.04
C LEU A 202 -19.18 13.41 8.61
N THR A 203 -20.14 13.88 9.41
CA THR A 203 -21.56 13.69 9.15
C THR A 203 -22.15 14.76 8.26
N ASP A 204 -21.75 16.01 8.49
CA ASP A 204 -22.27 17.16 7.77
C ASP A 204 -21.16 18.12 7.37
N PHE A 205 -21.38 18.83 6.29
CA PHE A 205 -20.49 19.90 5.84
C PHE A 205 -21.01 21.24 6.37
N LYS A 206 -20.10 22.12 6.76
CA LYS A 206 -20.44 23.52 7.04
C LYS A 206 -20.77 24.24 5.73
N GLU A 207 -21.48 25.34 5.82
CA GLU A 207 -21.71 26.24 4.70
C GLU A 207 -20.37 26.66 4.09
N ASN A 208 -20.25 26.70 2.75
CA ASN A 208 -19.02 26.95 1.99
C ASN A 208 -17.98 25.79 1.96
N SER A 209 -18.44 24.56 1.85
CA SER A 209 -17.57 23.36 1.84
C SER A 209 -17.19 22.87 0.44
N ALA A 210 -17.16 23.75 -0.57
CA ALA A 210 -16.82 23.37 -1.96
C ALA A 210 -15.47 22.61 -2.07
N GLU A 211 -14.50 22.95 -1.23
CA GLU A 211 -13.21 22.23 -1.18
C GLU A 211 -13.38 20.78 -0.73
N LEU A 212 -14.25 20.52 0.28
CA LEU A 212 -14.54 19.17 0.73
C LEU A 212 -15.28 18.35 -0.31
N GLU A 213 -16.22 18.95 -1.02
CA GLU A 213 -16.94 18.27 -2.10
C GLU A 213 -16.01 17.86 -3.24
N ASN A 214 -15.09 18.75 -3.63
CA ASN A 214 -14.08 18.44 -4.62
C ASN A 214 -13.13 17.32 -4.13
N LEU A 215 -12.71 17.35 -2.87
CA LEU A 215 -11.92 16.27 -2.28
C LEU A 215 -12.70 14.95 -2.28
N CYS A 216 -13.99 14.97 -1.95
CA CYS A 216 -14.83 13.77 -1.99
C CYS A 216 -14.96 13.18 -3.40
N LYS A 217 -15.04 14.02 -4.46
CA LYS A 217 -15.01 13.57 -5.86
C LYS A 217 -13.69 12.87 -6.18
N ASN A 218 -12.56 13.49 -5.85
CA ASN A 218 -11.23 12.91 -6.07
C ASN A 218 -11.05 11.57 -5.29
N PHE A 219 -11.62 11.47 -4.10
CA PHE A 219 -11.56 10.22 -3.32
C PHE A 219 -12.40 9.12 -3.94
N ARG A 220 -13.57 9.44 -4.50
CA ARG A 220 -14.37 8.49 -5.25
C ARG A 220 -13.60 7.97 -6.47
N GLU A 221 -12.96 8.83 -7.23
CA GLU A 221 -12.13 8.44 -8.38
C GLU A 221 -10.98 7.52 -7.97
N LYS A 222 -10.22 7.88 -6.93
CA LYS A 222 -9.04 7.10 -6.48
C LYS A 222 -9.43 5.79 -5.82
N PHE A 223 -10.40 5.77 -4.91
CA PHE A 223 -10.66 4.63 -4.03
C PHE A 223 -11.93 3.83 -4.37
N GLN A 224 -12.93 4.46 -4.96
CA GLN A 224 -14.19 3.78 -5.30
C GLN A 224 -14.19 3.16 -6.70
N GLY A 225 -13.09 3.10 -7.41
CA GLY A 225 -12.94 2.40 -8.69
C GLY A 225 -13.68 1.06 -8.79
N PRO A 226 -13.57 0.28 -9.83
CA PRO A 226 -14.36 -0.95 -10.03
C PRO A 226 -14.35 -1.85 -8.79
N PRO A 227 -15.45 -2.61 -8.53
CA PRO A 227 -15.59 -3.42 -7.29
C PRO A 227 -14.35 -4.24 -6.99
N LEU A 228 -13.99 -4.38 -5.73
CA LEU A 228 -12.85 -5.19 -5.28
C LEU A 228 -12.85 -6.60 -5.88
N HIS A 229 -14.04 -7.15 -6.13
CA HIS A 229 -14.22 -8.46 -6.76
C HIS A 229 -13.84 -8.50 -8.25
N SER A 230 -13.89 -7.36 -8.95
CA SER A 230 -13.53 -7.28 -10.37
C SER A 230 -12.06 -6.98 -10.60
N ARG A 231 -11.32 -6.56 -9.58
CA ARG A 231 -9.86 -6.42 -9.67
C ARG A 231 -9.27 -7.82 -9.78
N LYS A 232 -8.61 -8.09 -10.90
CA LYS A 232 -7.84 -9.33 -11.05
C LYS A 232 -6.87 -9.44 -9.87
N PRO A 233 -6.83 -10.60 -9.17
CA PRO A 233 -5.91 -10.76 -8.05
C PRO A 233 -4.48 -10.47 -8.53
N GLU A 234 -3.71 -9.74 -7.73
CA GLU A 234 -2.32 -9.46 -8.08
C GLU A 234 -1.59 -10.76 -8.40
N ARG A 235 -1.03 -10.82 -9.60
CA ARG A 235 -0.29 -11.99 -10.06
C ARG A 235 1.05 -12.06 -9.34
N GLY A 236 1.49 -13.26 -8.99
CA GLY A 236 2.82 -13.47 -8.41
C GLY A 236 3.91 -12.97 -9.35
N PHE A 237 5.07 -12.62 -8.80
CA PHE A 237 6.22 -12.05 -9.53
C PHE A 237 6.58 -12.81 -10.83
N LYS A 238 6.57 -14.16 -10.80
CA LYS A 238 6.81 -14.98 -11.99
C LYS A 238 5.75 -14.79 -13.08
N ALA A 239 4.48 -14.63 -12.69
CA ALA A 239 3.39 -14.43 -13.64
C ALA A 239 3.47 -13.03 -14.28
N ILE A 240 3.85 -12.03 -13.50
CA ILE A 240 4.08 -10.66 -13.99
C ILE A 240 5.24 -10.64 -14.99
N GLN A 241 6.34 -11.32 -14.68
CA GLN A 241 7.49 -11.42 -15.61
C GLN A 241 7.15 -12.16 -16.90
N LYS A 242 6.36 -13.23 -16.81
CA LYS A 242 5.92 -13.97 -17.99
C LYS A 242 5.01 -13.11 -18.88
N GLU A 243 4.11 -12.33 -18.27
CA GLU A 243 3.24 -11.43 -18.99
C GLU A 243 4.01 -10.27 -19.65
N LYS A 244 4.98 -9.68 -18.95
CA LYS A 244 5.87 -8.66 -19.55
C LYS A 244 6.62 -9.20 -20.76
N LYS A 245 7.19 -10.40 -20.66
CA LYS A 245 7.88 -11.02 -21.81
C LYS A 245 6.95 -11.28 -22.98
N LYS A 246 5.72 -11.71 -22.70
CA LYS A 246 4.72 -11.94 -23.73
C LYS A 246 4.35 -10.63 -24.44
N ASN A 247 4.10 -9.56 -23.68
CA ASN A 247 3.81 -8.26 -24.27
C ASN A 247 4.99 -7.71 -25.09
N GLU A 248 6.23 -7.86 -24.60
CA GLU A 248 7.43 -7.48 -25.35
C GLU A 248 7.62 -8.30 -26.65
N GLU A 249 7.20 -9.55 -26.66
CA GLU A 249 7.21 -10.41 -27.86
C GLU A 249 6.11 -9.98 -28.84
N GLU A 250 4.90 -9.68 -28.34
CA GLU A 250 3.78 -9.17 -29.14
C GLU A 250 4.11 -7.80 -29.76
N GLU A 251 4.67 -6.87 -29.00
CA GLU A 251 5.14 -5.56 -29.52
C GLU A 251 6.18 -5.72 -30.63
N LYS A 252 7.11 -6.63 -30.48
CA LYS A 252 8.12 -6.91 -31.52
C LYS A 252 7.54 -7.58 -32.77
N GLU A 253 6.50 -8.37 -32.63
CA GLU A 253 5.79 -8.95 -33.77
C GLU A 253 5.00 -7.87 -34.52
N GLU A 254 4.31 -6.98 -33.82
CA GLU A 254 3.60 -5.83 -34.39
C GLU A 254 4.58 -4.88 -35.13
N GLU A 255 5.74 -4.57 -34.53
CA GLU A 255 6.80 -3.79 -35.20
C GLU A 255 7.31 -4.47 -36.48
N ARG A 256 7.46 -5.78 -36.48
CA ARG A 256 7.88 -6.52 -37.69
C ARG A 256 6.81 -6.53 -38.77
N GLU A 257 5.55 -6.59 -38.40
CA GLU A 257 4.43 -6.52 -39.35
C GLU A 257 4.28 -5.12 -39.94
N THR A 258 4.43 -4.08 -39.14
CA THR A 258 4.41 -2.70 -39.63
C THR A 258 5.55 -2.43 -40.60
N ILE A 259 6.78 -2.85 -40.29
CA ILE A 259 7.92 -2.74 -41.19
C ILE A 259 7.70 -3.51 -42.51
N LYS A 260 7.10 -4.69 -42.45
CA LYS A 260 6.75 -5.47 -43.67
C LYS A 260 5.72 -4.74 -44.52
N HIS A 261 4.72 -4.13 -43.87
CA HIS A 261 3.68 -3.37 -44.57
C HIS A 261 4.24 -2.11 -45.25
N GLU A 262 5.12 -1.39 -44.56
CA GLU A 262 5.84 -0.23 -45.13
C GLU A 262 6.76 -0.61 -46.28
N THR A 263 7.48 -1.72 -46.17
CA THR A 263 8.36 -2.20 -47.27
C THR A 263 7.58 -2.71 -48.48
N LEU A 264 6.35 -3.21 -48.29
CA LEU A 264 5.48 -3.60 -49.39
C LEU A 264 4.86 -2.37 -50.10
N ASN A 265 4.52 -1.31 -49.33
CA ASN A 265 4.00 -0.07 -49.88
C ASN A 265 5.06 0.78 -50.60
N SER A 266 6.32 0.70 -50.19
CA SER A 266 7.43 1.41 -50.86
C SER A 266 7.89 0.75 -52.16
N ARG A 267 7.41 -0.47 -52.48
CA ARG A 267 7.71 -1.21 -53.71
C ARG A 267 6.61 -1.12 -54.78
N LYS A 268 5.50 -0.43 -54.48
CA LYS A 268 4.47 -0.06 -55.43
C LYS A 268 4.68 1.36 -55.91
#